data_c684d5b1c190ed11d5fdb4d913ad80aa
#
_entry.id   c684d5b1c190ed11d5fdb4d913ad80aa
#
_cell.length_a   1.000
_cell.length_b   1.000
_cell.length_c   1.000
_cell.angle_alpha   90.00
_cell.angle_beta   90.00
_cell.angle_gamma   90.00
#
_symmetry.space_group_name_H-M   'P 1'
#
loop_
_entity.id
_entity.type
_entity.pdbx_description
1 polymer ?
#
loop_
_entity_poly.entity_id
_entity_poly.type
_entity_poly.pdbx_seq_one_letter_code
_entity_poly.pdbx_strand_id
1 'polypeptide(L)'
;MIEPIIFNKNNMDYTATLKLPDGKCARIIFCRNIGSVPRLNYHGWIYSVGLAIGKKKDIMNWFESAAYNTLTDLPTFSKYGASVLYWAKRAIEQFIEEMKGVHSQFCLSISGEDRRRQRVYEHYCLKNNYIKCRINYGGEFRGYIQEPFCLDNVLVYYYNGKMRNEI
;
A
#
# COMPACT_ATOMS: atom_id res chain seq x y z
N MET A 1 7.74 -10.92 -22.14
CA MET A 1 6.65 -10.00 -21.80
C MET A 1 6.09 -10.37 -20.43
N ILE A 2 6.02 -9.39 -19.55
CA ILE A 2 5.50 -9.63 -18.19
C ILE A 2 4.00 -9.33 -18.21
N GLU A 3 3.19 -10.29 -17.79
CA GLU A 3 1.75 -10.09 -17.73
C GLU A 3 1.37 -9.04 -16.69
N PRO A 4 0.38 -8.20 -16.97
CA PRO A 4 -0.10 -7.26 -15.97
C PRO A 4 -0.71 -7.99 -14.78
N ILE A 5 -0.55 -7.41 -13.61
CA ILE A 5 -1.16 -7.92 -12.39
C ILE A 5 -2.64 -7.53 -12.39
N ILE A 6 -3.50 -8.48 -12.08
CA ILE A 6 -4.94 -8.23 -12.04
C ILE A 6 -5.34 -7.89 -10.61
N PHE A 7 -5.93 -6.71 -10.44
CA PHE A 7 -6.46 -6.30 -9.15
C PHE A 7 -7.94 -6.64 -9.05
N ASN A 8 -8.31 -7.21 -7.91
CA ASN A 8 -9.71 -7.37 -7.53
C ASN A 8 -10.11 -6.17 -6.70
N LYS A 9 -11.20 -5.53 -7.09
CA LYS A 9 -11.75 -4.40 -6.36
C LYS A 9 -12.91 -4.88 -5.50
N ASN A 10 -12.86 -4.60 -4.20
CA ASN A 10 -13.93 -4.88 -3.25
C ASN A 10 -14.20 -3.61 -2.45
N ASN A 11 -15.37 -3.02 -2.64
CA ASN A 11 -15.73 -1.72 -2.07
C ASN A 11 -14.69 -0.66 -2.48
N MET A 12 -13.86 -0.23 -1.54
CA MET A 12 -12.85 0.80 -1.78
C MET A 12 -11.41 0.23 -1.79
N ASP A 13 -11.29 -1.08 -1.69
CA ASP A 13 -10.00 -1.75 -1.59
C ASP A 13 -9.66 -2.47 -2.90
N TYR A 14 -8.37 -2.51 -3.19
CA TYR A 14 -7.85 -3.26 -4.34
C TYR A 14 -6.88 -4.31 -3.82
N THR A 15 -6.98 -5.52 -4.34
CA THR A 15 -6.12 -6.63 -3.91
C THR A 15 -5.57 -7.38 -5.10
N ALA A 16 -4.38 -7.96 -4.93
CA ALA A 16 -3.83 -8.91 -5.87
C ALA A 16 -3.15 -10.04 -5.11
N THR A 17 -3.15 -11.23 -5.70
CA THR A 17 -2.61 -12.43 -5.05
C THR A 17 -1.62 -13.12 -5.98
N LEU A 18 -0.49 -13.55 -5.42
CA LEU A 18 0.53 -14.33 -6.10
C LEU A 18 0.60 -15.71 -5.46
N LYS A 19 0.47 -16.75 -6.27
CA LYS A 19 0.66 -18.12 -5.81
C LYS A 19 2.16 -18.43 -5.75
N LEU A 20 2.59 -19.06 -4.68
CA LEU A 20 3.98 -19.45 -4.48
C LEU A 20 4.13 -20.96 -4.70
N PRO A 21 5.34 -21.43 -5.12
CA PRO A 21 5.55 -22.84 -5.42
C PRO A 21 5.35 -23.80 -4.24
N ASP A 22 5.47 -23.30 -2.99
CA ASP A 22 5.30 -24.11 -1.79
C ASP A 22 3.84 -24.23 -1.32
N GLY A 23 2.89 -23.75 -2.13
CA GLY A 23 1.47 -23.78 -1.79
C GLY A 23 0.99 -22.59 -0.98
N LYS A 24 1.90 -21.73 -0.55
CA LYS A 24 1.55 -20.44 0.10
C LYS A 24 1.17 -19.41 -0.95
N CYS A 25 0.69 -18.28 -0.48
CA CYS A 25 0.36 -17.12 -1.31
C CYS A 25 0.97 -15.86 -0.73
N ALA A 26 1.26 -14.90 -1.61
CA ALA A 26 1.47 -13.53 -1.20
C ALA A 26 0.24 -12.72 -1.62
N ARG A 27 -0.17 -11.78 -0.80
CA ARG A 27 -1.28 -10.88 -1.12
C ARG A 27 -0.89 -9.45 -0.81
N ILE A 28 -1.16 -8.57 -1.75
CA ILE A 28 -1.00 -7.13 -1.56
C ILE A 28 -2.39 -6.49 -1.56
N ILE A 29 -2.57 -5.51 -0.69
CA ILE A 29 -3.80 -4.74 -0.64
C ILE A 29 -3.49 -3.26 -0.65
N PHE A 30 -4.39 -2.51 -1.29
CA PHE A 30 -4.40 -1.05 -1.28
C PHE A 30 -5.72 -0.61 -0.65
N CYS A 31 -5.68 -0.23 0.63
CA CYS A 31 -6.86 0.19 1.38
C CYS A 31 -7.04 1.68 1.27
N ARG A 32 -8.20 2.13 0.81
CA ARG A 32 -8.50 3.54 0.69
C ARG A 32 -8.91 4.14 2.03
N ASN A 33 -8.20 5.17 2.44
CA ASN A 33 -8.46 5.92 3.66
C ASN A 33 -8.64 7.39 3.35
N ILE A 34 -9.21 8.12 4.30
CA ILE A 34 -9.18 9.58 4.29
C ILE A 34 -8.08 10.04 5.23
N GLY A 35 -7.44 11.15 4.87
CA GLY A 35 -6.44 11.72 5.75
C GLY A 35 -5.74 12.91 5.15
N SER A 36 -4.77 13.40 5.90
CA SER A 36 -3.95 14.52 5.48
C SER A 36 -2.48 14.21 5.67
N VAL A 37 -1.67 14.76 4.78
CA VAL A 37 -0.21 14.74 4.86
C VAL A 37 0.24 16.18 5.02
N PRO A 38 0.46 16.64 6.27
CA PRO A 38 0.76 18.06 6.51
C PRO A 38 1.96 18.57 5.74
N ARG A 39 3.01 17.75 5.65
CA ARG A 39 4.24 18.12 4.94
C ARG A 39 4.00 18.43 3.46
N LEU A 40 3.00 17.82 2.85
CA LEU A 40 2.65 17.99 1.43
C LEU A 40 1.46 18.93 1.25
N ASN A 41 0.91 19.46 2.32
CA ASN A 41 -0.33 20.24 2.30
C ASN A 41 -1.44 19.51 1.53
N TYR A 42 -1.54 18.21 1.76
CA TYR A 42 -2.50 17.34 1.08
C TYR A 42 -3.59 16.90 2.05
N HIS A 43 -4.82 16.89 1.58
CA HIS A 43 -5.97 16.27 2.25
C HIS A 43 -6.81 15.53 1.21
N GLY A 44 -7.15 14.29 1.47
CA GLY A 44 -7.95 13.50 0.55
C GLY A 44 -7.71 12.00 0.69
N TRP A 45 -7.79 11.30 -0.42
CA TRP A 45 -7.63 9.85 -0.44
C TRP A 45 -6.17 9.45 -0.26
N ILE A 46 -5.95 8.51 0.66
CA ILE A 46 -4.66 7.89 0.92
C ILE A 46 -4.87 6.38 0.84
N TYR A 47 -4.15 5.73 -0.06
CA TYR A 47 -4.16 4.28 -0.17
C TYR A 47 -3.03 3.70 0.67
N SER A 48 -3.38 2.90 1.68
CA SER A 48 -2.40 2.23 2.52
C SER A 48 -2.08 0.85 1.93
N VAL A 49 -0.80 0.56 1.80
CA VAL A 49 -0.33 -0.71 1.24
C VAL A 49 -0.09 -1.72 2.36
N GLY A 50 -0.67 -2.90 2.22
CA GLY A 50 -0.41 -4.03 3.08
C GLY A 50 0.09 -5.21 2.26
N LEU A 51 1.05 -5.95 2.79
CA LEU A 51 1.61 -7.15 2.15
C LEU A 51 1.67 -8.28 3.16
N ALA A 52 1.15 -9.44 2.78
CA ALA A 52 1.17 -10.63 3.62
C ALA A 52 1.60 -11.85 2.82
N ILE A 53 2.29 -12.78 3.49
CA ILE A 53 2.62 -14.09 2.95
C ILE A 53 2.11 -15.12 3.94
N GLY A 54 1.47 -16.17 3.44
CA GLY A 54 0.98 -17.23 4.30
C GLY A 54 0.15 -18.25 3.52
N LYS A 55 -0.54 -19.11 4.25
CA LYS A 55 -1.48 -20.04 3.66
C LYS A 55 -2.67 -19.28 3.09
N LYS A 56 -3.17 -19.72 1.94
CA LYS A 56 -4.28 -19.05 1.26
C LYS A 56 -5.46 -18.76 2.19
N LYS A 57 -5.83 -19.72 3.03
CA LYS A 57 -6.95 -19.58 3.97
C LYS A 57 -6.74 -18.41 4.93
N ASP A 58 -5.55 -18.29 5.50
CA ASP A 58 -5.24 -17.26 6.50
C ASP A 58 -5.19 -15.86 5.86
N ILE A 59 -4.64 -15.78 4.65
CA ILE A 59 -4.50 -14.52 3.93
C ILE A 59 -5.85 -13.99 3.47
N MET A 60 -6.75 -14.85 3.03
CA MET A 60 -8.06 -14.44 2.55
C MET A 60 -8.90 -13.78 3.65
N ASN A 61 -8.66 -14.16 4.91
CA ASN A 61 -9.36 -13.59 6.06
C ASN A 61 -8.58 -12.44 6.73
N TRP A 62 -7.45 -12.06 6.16
CA TRP A 62 -6.52 -11.10 6.77
C TRP A 62 -7.16 -9.77 7.14
N PHE A 63 -8.05 -9.24 6.30
CA PHE A 63 -8.71 -7.95 6.56
C PHE A 63 -9.92 -8.03 7.47
N GLU A 64 -10.54 -9.18 7.56
CA GLU A 64 -11.75 -9.38 8.35
C GLU A 64 -11.44 -9.72 9.79
N SER A 65 -10.17 -9.88 10.11
CA SER A 65 -9.71 -10.38 11.40
C SER A 65 -8.73 -9.40 12.03
N ALA A 66 -8.88 -9.16 13.33
CA ALA A 66 -7.89 -8.42 14.12
C ALA A 66 -6.54 -9.12 14.15
N ALA A 67 -6.46 -10.36 13.69
CA ALA A 67 -5.23 -11.14 13.62
C ALA A 67 -4.37 -10.82 12.41
N TYR A 68 -4.79 -9.90 11.52
CA TYR A 68 -3.99 -9.58 10.33
C TYR A 68 -2.55 -9.15 10.67
N ASN A 69 -2.34 -8.58 11.84
CA ASN A 69 -1.01 -8.18 12.29
C ASN A 69 -0.09 -9.36 12.61
N THR A 70 -0.65 -10.55 12.81
CA THR A 70 0.10 -11.75 13.16
C THR A 70 0.38 -12.66 11.97
N LEU A 71 -0.26 -12.41 10.83
CA LEU A 71 -0.13 -13.24 9.64
C LEU A 71 1.03 -12.86 8.72
N THR A 72 1.70 -11.77 9.04
CA THR A 72 2.73 -11.23 8.18
C THR A 72 4.07 -11.89 8.43
N ASP A 73 4.44 -12.88 7.62
CA ASP A 73 5.84 -13.25 7.48
C ASP A 73 6.56 -12.09 6.79
N LEU A 74 7.71 -11.71 7.32
CA LEU A 74 8.53 -10.73 6.60
C LEU A 74 9.00 -11.34 5.30
N PRO A 75 8.70 -10.75 4.12
CA PRO A 75 9.02 -11.36 2.83
C PRO A 75 10.49 -11.75 2.68
N THR A 76 11.41 -11.01 3.31
CA THR A 76 12.84 -11.28 3.26
C THR A 76 13.26 -12.56 3.97
N PHE A 77 12.41 -13.13 4.83
CA PHE A 77 12.69 -14.40 5.53
C PHE A 77 12.06 -15.60 4.85
N SER A 78 11.15 -15.37 3.93
CA SER A 78 10.55 -16.43 3.16
C SER A 78 11.57 -16.98 2.15
N LYS A 79 11.49 -18.26 1.83
CA LYS A 79 12.25 -18.85 0.72
C LYS A 79 12.06 -18.08 -0.59
N TYR A 80 10.89 -17.47 -0.76
CA TYR A 80 10.54 -16.72 -1.97
C TYR A 80 10.46 -15.20 -1.71
N GLY A 81 11.09 -14.73 -0.64
CA GLY A 81 10.98 -13.33 -0.23
C GLY A 81 11.39 -12.32 -1.30
N ALA A 82 12.50 -12.57 -1.99
CA ALA A 82 12.95 -11.69 -3.05
C ALA A 82 11.95 -11.63 -4.22
N SER A 83 11.39 -12.78 -4.60
CA SER A 83 10.38 -12.84 -5.66
C SER A 83 9.10 -12.11 -5.27
N VAL A 84 8.68 -12.24 -4.01
CA VAL A 84 7.50 -11.54 -3.50
C VAL A 84 7.72 -10.04 -3.49
N LEU A 85 8.87 -9.57 -3.03
CA LEU A 85 9.18 -8.13 -3.02
C LEU A 85 9.23 -7.55 -4.44
N TYR A 86 9.79 -8.29 -5.38
CA TYR A 86 9.81 -7.88 -6.79
C TYR A 86 8.39 -7.77 -7.35
N TRP A 87 7.55 -8.77 -7.08
CA TRP A 87 6.16 -8.75 -7.48
C TRP A 87 5.38 -7.58 -6.84
N ALA A 88 5.59 -7.35 -5.54
CA ALA A 88 4.95 -6.26 -4.81
C ALA A 88 5.33 -4.90 -5.40
N LYS A 89 6.61 -4.73 -5.76
CA LYS A 89 7.08 -3.52 -6.43
C LYS A 89 6.33 -3.29 -7.74
N ARG A 90 6.21 -4.32 -8.56
CA ARG A 90 5.47 -4.23 -9.82
C ARG A 90 3.99 -3.91 -9.59
N ALA A 91 3.38 -4.53 -8.57
CA ALA A 91 1.99 -4.28 -8.22
C ALA A 91 1.78 -2.82 -7.81
N ILE A 92 2.67 -2.27 -7.00
CA ILE A 92 2.61 -0.88 -6.58
C ILE A 92 2.74 0.06 -7.78
N GLU A 93 3.72 -0.16 -8.64
CA GLU A 93 3.93 0.67 -9.84
C GLU A 93 2.71 0.63 -10.76
N GLN A 94 2.15 -0.54 -10.99
CA GLN A 94 0.95 -0.69 -11.80
C GLN A 94 -0.26 -0.01 -11.15
N PHE A 95 -0.43 -0.16 -9.84
CA PHE A 95 -1.52 0.48 -9.11
C PHE A 95 -1.44 2.00 -9.23
N ILE A 96 -0.26 2.57 -9.07
CA ILE A 96 -0.05 4.02 -9.22
C ILE A 96 -0.46 4.48 -10.62
N GLU A 97 -0.03 3.77 -11.67
CA GLU A 97 -0.39 4.15 -13.04
C GLU A 97 -1.90 4.06 -13.28
N GLU A 98 -2.57 3.03 -12.75
CA GLU A 98 -4.02 2.92 -12.86
C GLU A 98 -4.74 4.04 -12.11
N MET A 99 -4.27 4.39 -10.92
CA MET A 99 -4.90 5.44 -10.11
C MET A 99 -4.70 6.85 -10.69
N LYS A 100 -3.66 7.07 -11.46
CA LYS A 100 -3.49 8.33 -12.19
C LYS A 100 -4.63 8.58 -13.19
N GLY A 101 -5.25 7.52 -13.68
CA GLY A 101 -6.43 7.61 -14.55
C GLY A 101 -7.75 7.79 -13.79
N VAL A 102 -7.76 7.58 -12.48
CA VAL A 102 -8.96 7.64 -11.65
C VAL A 102 -9.01 8.93 -10.83
N HIS A 103 -7.87 9.36 -10.30
CA HIS A 103 -7.77 10.51 -9.41
C HIS A 103 -6.86 11.58 -9.99
N SER A 104 -7.24 12.84 -9.85
CA SER A 104 -6.34 13.96 -10.14
C SER A 104 -5.26 14.12 -9.07
N GLN A 105 -5.54 13.68 -7.86
CA GLN A 105 -4.61 13.69 -6.73
C GLN A 105 -4.88 12.49 -5.84
N PHE A 106 -3.81 11.86 -5.36
CA PHE A 106 -3.91 10.82 -4.33
C PHE A 106 -2.55 10.63 -3.68
N CYS A 107 -2.57 10.00 -2.51
CA CYS A 107 -1.36 9.52 -1.85
C CYS A 107 -1.38 8.02 -1.70
N LEU A 108 -0.21 7.42 -1.70
CA LEU A 108 0.02 6.03 -1.35
C LEU A 108 0.91 6.00 -0.12
N SER A 109 0.57 5.20 0.88
CA SER A 109 1.34 5.12 2.11
C SER A 109 1.83 3.69 2.35
N ILE A 110 3.09 3.58 2.74
CA ILE A 110 3.72 2.31 3.08
C ILE A 110 4.37 2.45 4.45
N SER A 111 4.07 1.53 5.35
CA SER A 111 4.72 1.47 6.65
C SER A 111 5.01 0.03 7.02
N GLY A 112 6.15 -0.21 7.64
CA GLY A 112 6.50 -1.50 8.22
C GLY A 112 6.01 -1.55 9.67
N GLU A 113 5.47 -2.70 10.07
CA GLU A 113 5.00 -2.89 11.44
C GLU A 113 6.14 -2.91 12.45
N ASP A 114 7.33 -3.28 12.01
CA ASP A 114 8.53 -3.28 12.83
C ASP A 114 9.68 -2.61 12.09
N ARG A 115 10.78 -2.37 12.83
CA ARG A 115 11.96 -1.68 12.30
C ARG A 115 12.55 -2.38 11.09
N ARG A 116 12.51 -3.70 11.07
CA ARG A 116 13.12 -4.50 10.02
C ARG A 116 12.35 -4.41 8.70
N ARG A 117 11.02 -4.50 8.77
CA ARG A 117 10.16 -4.30 7.60
C ARG A 117 10.28 -2.88 7.08
N GLN A 118 10.31 -1.93 8.00
CA GLN A 118 10.46 -0.53 7.64
C GLN A 118 11.74 -0.28 6.83
N ARG A 119 12.86 -0.89 7.22
CA ARG A 119 14.13 -0.76 6.48
C ARG A 119 14.04 -1.32 5.07
N VAL A 120 13.38 -2.48 4.92
CA VAL A 120 13.21 -3.11 3.62
C VAL A 120 12.40 -2.19 2.70
N TYR A 121 11.32 -1.64 3.21
CA TYR A 121 10.44 -0.75 2.45
C TYR A 121 11.11 0.58 2.13
N GLU A 122 11.86 1.14 3.08
CA GLU A 122 12.62 2.37 2.83
C GLU A 122 13.63 2.23 1.71
N HIS A 123 14.26 1.07 1.61
CA HIS A 123 15.25 0.82 0.56
C HIS A 123 14.67 1.02 -0.85
N TYR A 124 13.43 0.56 -1.05
CA TYR A 124 12.75 0.78 -2.33
C TYR A 124 12.16 2.18 -2.43
N CYS A 125 11.45 2.61 -1.40
CA CYS A 125 10.61 3.81 -1.47
C CYS A 125 11.41 5.11 -1.61
N LEU A 126 12.49 5.24 -0.86
CA LEU A 126 13.27 6.48 -0.89
C LEU A 126 13.98 6.71 -2.23
N LYS A 127 14.15 5.66 -3.03
CA LYS A 127 14.69 5.77 -4.39
C LYS A 127 13.61 6.07 -5.44
N ASN A 128 12.34 5.91 -5.07
CA ASN A 128 11.22 5.99 -6.01
C ASN A 128 10.24 7.11 -5.66
N ASN A 129 10.79 8.25 -5.25
CA ASN A 129 10.04 9.49 -5.00
C ASN A 129 9.06 9.43 -3.84
N TYR A 130 9.31 8.56 -2.87
CA TYR A 130 8.58 8.59 -1.61
C TYR A 130 9.30 9.51 -0.64
N ILE A 131 8.53 10.14 0.23
CA ILE A 131 9.07 10.88 1.38
C ILE A 131 8.65 10.19 2.67
N LYS A 132 9.45 10.34 3.71
CA LYS A 132 9.12 9.81 5.03
C LYS A 132 8.56 10.94 5.87
N CYS A 133 7.31 10.81 6.31
CA CYS A 133 6.62 11.88 7.01
C CYS A 133 5.47 11.35 7.87
N ARG A 134 4.81 12.27 8.57
CA ARG A 134 3.65 11.97 9.37
C ARG A 134 2.38 12.02 8.52
N ILE A 135 1.47 11.09 8.77
CA ILE A 135 0.12 11.11 8.23
C ILE A 135 -0.87 11.23 9.37
N ASN A 136 -1.86 12.11 9.19
CA ASN A 136 -3.03 12.19 10.04
C ASN A 136 -4.18 11.53 9.29
N TYR A 137 -4.53 10.31 9.69
CA TYR A 137 -5.67 9.61 9.12
C TYR A 137 -6.94 10.07 9.79
N GLY A 138 -8.04 10.08 9.02
CA GLY A 138 -9.34 10.42 9.55
C GLY A 138 -9.83 11.79 9.13
N GLY A 139 -11.02 12.12 9.61
CA GLY A 139 -11.73 13.34 9.26
C GLY A 139 -12.87 13.05 8.29
N GLU A 140 -13.36 14.11 7.64
CA GLU A 140 -14.42 14.02 6.66
C GLU A 140 -13.88 14.35 5.27
N PHE A 141 -14.24 13.51 4.30
CA PHE A 141 -13.90 13.75 2.90
C PHE A 141 -15.01 13.17 2.02
N ARG A 142 -15.65 14.03 1.26
CA ARG A 142 -16.74 13.63 0.35
C ARG A 142 -17.82 12.77 1.02
N GLY A 143 -18.21 13.15 2.25
CA GLY A 143 -19.24 12.43 2.99
C GLY A 143 -18.77 11.19 3.73
N TYR A 144 -17.50 10.81 3.58
CA TYR A 144 -16.90 9.72 4.35
C TYR A 144 -16.36 10.25 5.67
N ILE A 145 -16.60 9.52 6.73
CA ILE A 145 -16.14 9.86 8.08
C ILE A 145 -15.28 8.72 8.57
N GLN A 146 -14.11 9.05 9.09
CA GLN A 146 -13.19 8.09 9.67
C GLN A 146 -12.65 8.66 10.98
N GLU A 147 -12.58 7.83 12.03
CA GLU A 147 -12.00 8.25 13.30
C GLU A 147 -10.52 8.63 13.12
N PRO A 148 -10.10 9.77 13.72
CA PRO A 148 -8.74 10.24 13.52
C PRO A 148 -7.72 9.39 14.28
N PHE A 149 -6.60 9.14 13.63
CA PHE A 149 -5.39 8.59 14.25
C PHE A 149 -4.18 9.04 13.45
N CYS A 150 -3.01 9.03 14.09
CA CYS A 150 -1.79 9.52 13.47
C CYS A 150 -0.74 8.42 13.40
N LEU A 151 0.05 8.44 12.32
CA LEU A 151 1.23 7.59 12.17
C LEU A 151 2.43 8.46 11.80
N ASP A 152 3.56 8.20 12.46
CA ASP A 152 4.83 8.84 12.13
C ASP A 152 5.68 7.92 11.26
N ASN A 153 6.65 8.49 10.57
CA ASN A 153 7.64 7.76 9.76
C ASN A 153 7.02 6.89 8.66
N VAL A 154 5.93 7.37 8.09
CA VAL A 154 5.27 6.70 6.98
C VAL A 154 5.93 7.09 5.67
N LEU A 155 6.10 6.12 4.77
CA LEU A 155 6.63 6.37 3.44
C LEU A 155 5.46 6.75 2.53
N VAL A 156 5.51 7.95 1.96
CA VAL A 156 4.38 8.51 1.20
C VAL A 156 4.80 8.85 -0.22
N TYR A 157 4.05 8.32 -1.18
CA TYR A 157 4.09 8.73 -2.57
C TYR A 157 2.90 9.65 -2.83
N TYR A 158 3.15 10.81 -3.45
CA TYR A 158 2.12 11.79 -3.77
C TYR A 158 2.04 12.00 -5.26
N TYR A 159 0.85 11.83 -5.83
CA TYR A 159 0.56 12.20 -7.20
C TYR A 159 -0.34 13.43 -7.23
N ASN A 160 0.06 14.43 -7.98
CA ASN A 160 -0.77 15.62 -8.23
C ASN A 160 -0.73 15.94 -9.73
N GLY A 161 -1.70 15.40 -10.46
CA GLY A 161 -1.84 15.62 -11.89
C GLY A 161 -2.15 17.07 -12.27
N LYS A 162 -2.72 17.83 -11.35
CA LYS A 162 -3.02 19.26 -11.60
C LYS A 162 -1.77 20.10 -11.77
N MET A 163 -0.67 19.73 -11.09
CA MET A 163 0.59 20.47 -11.21
C MET A 163 1.25 20.31 -12.57
N ARG A 164 0.96 19.20 -13.26
CA ARG A 164 1.52 18.94 -14.59
C ARG A 164 0.90 19.77 -15.70
N ASN A 165 -0.30 20.28 -15.47
CA ASN A 165 -1.07 21.03 -16.46
C ASN A 165 -0.88 22.55 -16.35
N GLU A 166 -0.06 23.01 -15.44
CA GLU A 166 0.21 24.43 -15.21
C GLU A 166 1.46 24.94 -15.94
N ILE A 167 1.97 24.17 -16.86
CA ILE A 167 3.15 24.55 -17.65
C ILE A 167 2.74 25.37 -18.86
#